data_b2f89ddd7083c652fa209a4e7a671464
#
_entry.id   b2f89ddd7083c652fa209a4e7a671464
#
_cell.length_a   1.000
_cell.length_b   1.000
_cell.length_c   1.000
_cell.angle_alpha   90.00
_cell.angle_beta   90.00
_cell.angle_gamma   90.00
#
_symmetry.space_group_name_H-M   'P 1'
#
loop_
_entity.id
_entity.type
_entity.pdbx_description
1 polymer ?
#
loop_
_entity_poly.entity_id
_entity_poly.type
_entity_poly.pdbx_seq_one_letter_code
_entity_poly.pdbx_strand_id
1 'polypeptide(L)'
;MANKNDISRKTLKYYAKMASETYVDDPVYKFACKNVAIRKRFIYHWLLLRLNSSRKKDIFYFDEEERGLLIMREAHYDYTMLQFMKCPNWPFLVLYWPITLKALLAYSHLDNKDIFDDKTYIVSPVFVAEEHKGKGIGTALLKRGMEDLRSKGYKIGLETQNPANVGFYEKLGFKVVKHEHYKLEKIDNYYMLAE
;
A
#
# COMPACT_ATOMS: atom_id res chain seq x y z
N MET A 1 8.98 -13.35 8.27
CA MET A 1 8.16 -13.42 7.04
C MET A 1 6.99 -14.33 7.25
N ALA A 2 5.83 -13.96 6.76
CA ALA A 2 4.69 -14.85 6.68
C ALA A 2 4.07 -14.78 5.28
N ASN A 3 3.50 -15.89 4.82
CA ASN A 3 2.67 -15.91 3.62
C ASN A 3 1.23 -15.57 4.04
N LYS A 4 0.42 -15.00 3.16
CA LYS A 4 -0.99 -14.67 3.44
C LYS A 4 -1.78 -15.86 4.00
N ASN A 5 -1.50 -17.08 3.57
CA ASN A 5 -2.23 -18.27 4.02
C ASN A 5 -2.02 -18.57 5.52
N ASP A 6 -0.95 -18.00 6.11
CA ASP A 6 -0.60 -18.19 7.52
C ASP A 6 -1.24 -17.11 8.40
N ILE A 7 -1.94 -16.13 7.79
CA ILE A 7 -2.48 -14.97 8.49
C ILE A 7 -3.97 -15.14 8.74
N SER A 8 -4.37 -15.01 10.00
CA SER A 8 -5.76 -15.12 10.41
C SER A 8 -6.60 -13.95 9.87
N ARG A 9 -7.91 -14.19 9.63
CA ARG A 9 -8.83 -13.11 9.28
C ARG A 9 -8.93 -12.03 10.37
N LYS A 10 -8.73 -12.39 11.63
CA LYS A 10 -8.71 -11.44 12.75
C LYS A 10 -7.53 -10.50 12.61
N THR A 11 -6.35 -11.03 12.30
CA THR A 11 -5.12 -10.27 12.06
C THR A 11 -5.28 -9.30 10.88
N LEU A 12 -5.87 -9.76 9.75
CA LEU A 12 -6.13 -8.89 8.60
C LEU A 12 -7.08 -7.73 8.94
N LYS A 13 -8.13 -7.98 9.74
CA LYS A 13 -9.05 -6.93 10.20
C LYS A 13 -8.35 -5.93 11.12
N TYR A 14 -7.48 -6.40 12.01
CA TYR A 14 -6.67 -5.54 12.89
C TYR A 14 -5.80 -4.58 12.08
N TYR A 15 -5.03 -5.11 11.13
CA TYR A 15 -4.17 -4.28 10.28
C TYR A 15 -4.97 -3.37 9.33
N ALA A 16 -6.12 -3.79 8.82
CA ALA A 16 -6.98 -2.93 8.03
C ALA A 16 -7.51 -1.73 8.83
N LYS A 17 -7.83 -1.94 10.12
CA LYS A 17 -8.23 -0.87 11.03
C LYS A 17 -7.07 0.10 11.26
N MET A 18 -5.89 -0.38 11.62
CA MET A 18 -4.69 0.42 11.80
C MET A 18 -4.39 1.27 10.55
N ALA A 19 -4.39 0.64 9.37
CA ALA A 19 -4.16 1.32 8.12
C ALA A 19 -5.22 2.39 7.81
N SER A 20 -6.49 2.19 8.20
CA SER A 20 -7.56 3.18 7.98
C SER A 20 -7.34 4.47 8.79
N GLU A 21 -6.65 4.38 9.90
CA GLU A 21 -6.26 5.54 10.72
C GLU A 21 -5.02 6.22 10.13
N THR A 22 -4.03 5.42 9.73
CA THR A 22 -2.77 5.91 9.15
C THR A 22 -2.94 6.63 7.80
N TYR A 23 -3.80 6.10 6.92
CA TYR A 23 -4.01 6.63 5.56
C TYR A 23 -5.17 7.62 5.46
N VAL A 24 -5.78 8.04 6.55
CA VAL A 24 -6.93 8.94 6.51
C VAL A 24 -6.63 10.26 5.82
N ASP A 25 -5.39 10.72 5.88
CA ASP A 25 -4.93 11.96 5.27
C ASP A 25 -4.16 11.79 3.94
N ASP A 26 -4.12 10.58 3.42
CA ASP A 26 -3.55 10.29 2.12
C ASP A 26 -4.28 11.07 0.99
N PRO A 27 -3.55 11.68 0.03
CA PRO A 27 -4.13 12.49 -1.02
C PRO A 27 -5.20 11.79 -1.86
N VAL A 28 -4.99 10.51 -2.22
CA VAL A 28 -5.95 9.71 -3.01
C VAL A 28 -7.27 9.55 -2.27
N TYR A 29 -7.21 9.21 -0.99
CA TYR A 29 -8.44 9.03 -0.20
C TYR A 29 -9.11 10.35 0.15
N LYS A 30 -8.35 11.45 0.32
CA LYS A 30 -8.92 12.80 0.46
C LYS A 30 -9.65 13.26 -0.80
N PHE A 31 -9.10 12.95 -1.96
CA PHE A 31 -9.76 13.21 -3.25
C PHE A 31 -11.06 12.40 -3.37
N ALA A 32 -11.01 11.09 -3.08
CA ALA A 32 -12.17 10.21 -3.20
C ALA A 32 -13.31 10.57 -2.24
N CYS A 33 -12.99 10.97 -1.01
CA CYS A 33 -13.99 11.28 0.02
C CYS A 33 -13.52 12.38 0.98
N LYS A 34 -14.26 13.51 1.00
CA LYS A 34 -13.95 14.64 1.90
C LYS A 34 -14.37 14.41 3.35
N ASN A 35 -15.44 13.65 3.60
CA ASN A 35 -15.90 13.35 4.95
C ASN A 35 -14.97 12.36 5.64
N VAL A 36 -14.35 12.77 6.75
CA VAL A 36 -13.33 11.99 7.46
C VAL A 36 -13.86 10.65 7.98
N ALA A 37 -15.05 10.64 8.58
CA ALA A 37 -15.63 9.41 9.15
C ALA A 37 -15.96 8.37 8.07
N ILE A 38 -16.56 8.82 6.95
CA ILE A 38 -16.85 7.98 5.80
C ILE A 38 -15.56 7.50 5.15
N ARG A 39 -14.57 8.40 5.01
CA ARG A 39 -13.27 8.09 4.45
C ARG A 39 -12.52 7.00 5.24
N LYS A 40 -12.47 7.11 6.58
CA LYS A 40 -11.89 6.05 7.45
C LYS A 40 -12.57 4.70 7.23
N ARG A 41 -13.91 4.69 7.18
CA ARG A 41 -14.69 3.47 6.95
C ARG A 41 -14.44 2.88 5.56
N PHE A 42 -14.35 3.74 4.54
CA PHE A 42 -14.00 3.32 3.19
C PHE A 42 -12.60 2.71 3.14
N ILE A 43 -11.59 3.40 3.70
CA ILE A 43 -10.20 2.92 3.73
C ILE A 43 -10.11 1.56 4.44
N TYR A 44 -10.80 1.40 5.57
CA TYR A 44 -10.84 0.11 6.28
C TYR A 44 -11.30 -1.04 5.35
N HIS A 45 -12.42 -0.88 4.68
CA HIS A 45 -12.95 -1.93 3.82
C HIS A 45 -12.13 -2.12 2.54
N TRP A 46 -11.62 -1.03 1.97
CA TRP A 46 -10.73 -1.05 0.81
C TRP A 46 -9.46 -1.83 1.11
N LEU A 47 -8.79 -1.52 2.21
CA LEU A 47 -7.56 -2.21 2.62
C LEU A 47 -7.83 -3.64 3.09
N LEU A 48 -8.93 -3.90 3.79
CA LEU A 48 -9.33 -5.26 4.14
C LEU A 48 -9.56 -6.11 2.87
N LEU A 49 -10.21 -5.55 1.85
CA LEU A 49 -10.38 -6.21 0.56
C LEU A 49 -9.01 -6.51 -0.06
N ARG A 50 -8.14 -5.52 -0.10
CA ARG A 50 -6.79 -5.63 -0.66
C ARG A 50 -5.95 -6.68 0.08
N LEU A 51 -5.96 -6.68 1.40
CA LEU A 51 -5.28 -7.68 2.23
C LEU A 51 -5.84 -9.10 2.00
N ASN A 52 -7.16 -9.23 1.86
CA ASN A 52 -7.79 -10.52 1.55
C ASN A 52 -7.49 -11.00 0.12
N SER A 53 -7.29 -10.09 -0.83
CA SER A 53 -6.97 -10.41 -2.22
C SER A 53 -5.50 -10.67 -2.46
N SER A 54 -4.62 -10.34 -1.50
CA SER A 54 -3.18 -10.56 -1.58
C SER A 54 -2.85 -11.99 -1.98
N ARG A 55 -1.82 -12.15 -2.78
CA ARG A 55 -1.42 -13.46 -3.33
C ARG A 55 -0.59 -14.27 -2.33
N LYS A 56 -0.47 -15.56 -2.65
CA LYS A 56 0.50 -16.46 -1.98
C LYS A 56 1.95 -15.98 -2.08
N LYS A 57 2.28 -15.19 -3.11
CA LYS A 57 3.61 -14.63 -3.35
C LYS A 57 3.85 -13.29 -2.65
N ASP A 58 2.81 -12.59 -2.19
CA ASP A 58 2.99 -11.37 -1.39
C ASP A 58 3.64 -11.73 -0.06
N ILE A 59 4.66 -10.97 0.30
CA ILE A 59 5.45 -11.22 1.51
C ILE A 59 5.05 -10.21 2.56
N PHE A 60 4.70 -10.69 3.74
CA PHE A 60 4.27 -9.89 4.88
C PHE A 60 5.38 -9.84 5.93
N TYR A 61 5.77 -8.63 6.31
CA TYR A 61 6.72 -8.38 7.40
C TYR A 61 5.98 -7.67 8.52
N PHE A 62 5.85 -8.33 9.65
CA PHE A 62 5.21 -7.80 10.84
C PHE A 62 6.25 -7.24 11.80
N ASP A 63 5.92 -6.15 12.48
CA ASP A 63 6.61 -5.76 13.70
C ASP A 63 6.35 -6.78 14.82
N GLU A 64 7.33 -7.02 15.70
CA GLU A 64 7.23 -8.05 16.74
C GLU A 64 6.09 -7.80 17.74
N GLU A 65 5.78 -6.54 17.99
CA GLU A 65 4.67 -6.12 18.85
C GLU A 65 3.40 -5.74 18.06
N GLU A 66 3.29 -6.19 16.81
CA GLU A 66 2.15 -5.93 15.92
C GLU A 66 1.84 -4.44 15.66
N ARG A 67 2.81 -3.54 15.88
CA ARG A 67 2.65 -2.08 15.74
C ARG A 67 2.71 -1.58 14.30
N GLY A 68 3.13 -2.41 13.36
CA GLY A 68 3.28 -2.06 11.95
C GLY A 68 3.31 -3.26 11.03
N LEU A 69 3.06 -3.00 9.75
CA LEU A 69 3.05 -3.99 8.68
C LEU A 69 3.70 -3.40 7.43
N LEU A 70 4.54 -4.22 6.80
CA LEU A 70 5.02 -4.01 5.44
C LEU A 70 4.57 -5.19 4.58
N ILE A 71 4.08 -4.89 3.39
CA ILE A 71 3.80 -5.89 2.35
C ILE A 71 4.67 -5.58 1.15
N MET A 72 5.37 -6.61 0.66
CA MET A 72 6.13 -6.57 -0.58
C MET A 72 5.42 -7.43 -1.63
N ARG A 73 5.25 -6.89 -2.84
CA ARG A 73 4.55 -7.50 -3.96
C ARG A 73 5.38 -7.43 -5.24
N GLU A 74 5.27 -8.45 -6.09
CA GLU A 74 5.83 -8.39 -7.46
C GLU A 74 5.23 -7.20 -8.23
N ALA A 75 6.06 -6.43 -8.96
CA ALA A 75 5.65 -5.17 -9.60
C ALA A 75 4.52 -5.34 -10.61
N HIS A 76 4.60 -6.36 -11.47
CA HIS A 76 3.65 -6.58 -12.58
C HIS A 76 2.43 -7.41 -12.19
N TYR A 77 2.02 -7.32 -10.91
CA TYR A 77 0.87 -8.06 -10.47
C TYR A 77 -0.42 -7.26 -10.52
N ASP A 78 -1.31 -7.66 -11.41
CA ASP A 78 -2.66 -7.11 -11.51
C ASP A 78 -3.67 -7.95 -10.72
N TYR A 79 -4.50 -7.30 -9.90
CA TYR A 79 -5.66 -7.92 -9.29
C TYR A 79 -6.76 -8.15 -10.31
N THR A 80 -7.28 -9.37 -10.37
CA THR A 80 -8.47 -9.63 -11.17
C THR A 80 -9.75 -9.30 -10.39
N MET A 81 -10.78 -8.84 -11.08
CA MET A 81 -12.11 -8.61 -10.49
C MET A 81 -12.61 -9.85 -9.73
N LEU A 82 -12.32 -11.06 -10.26
CA LEU A 82 -12.71 -12.32 -9.62
C LEU A 82 -12.09 -12.51 -8.23
N GLN A 83 -10.87 -12.01 -8.01
CA GLN A 83 -10.22 -12.09 -6.70
C GLN A 83 -10.89 -11.19 -5.68
N PHE A 84 -11.32 -10.00 -6.10
CA PHE A 84 -12.10 -9.10 -5.26
C PHE A 84 -13.46 -9.69 -4.90
N MET A 85 -14.17 -10.29 -5.86
CA MET A 85 -15.48 -10.92 -5.64
C MET A 85 -15.43 -12.13 -4.69
N LYS A 86 -14.28 -12.79 -4.56
CA LYS A 86 -14.08 -13.87 -3.58
C LYS A 86 -13.90 -13.36 -2.14
N CYS A 87 -13.70 -12.06 -1.95
CA CYS A 87 -13.53 -11.48 -0.62
C CYS A 87 -14.90 -11.18 0.01
N PRO A 88 -15.17 -11.56 1.27
CA PRO A 88 -16.49 -11.39 1.89
C PRO A 88 -16.99 -9.95 1.96
N ASN A 89 -16.10 -8.98 1.89
CA ASN A 89 -16.42 -7.57 1.97
C ASN A 89 -16.50 -6.85 0.61
N TRP A 90 -16.52 -7.58 -0.50
CA TRP A 90 -16.65 -6.98 -1.84
C TRP A 90 -17.93 -6.15 -2.03
N PRO A 91 -19.11 -6.51 -1.44
CA PRO A 91 -20.32 -5.71 -1.61
C PRO A 91 -20.18 -4.27 -1.11
N PHE A 92 -19.19 -4.04 -0.23
CA PHE A 92 -18.87 -2.70 0.26
C PHE A 92 -18.44 -1.75 -0.86
N LEU A 93 -17.76 -2.24 -1.90
CA LEU A 93 -17.39 -1.42 -3.06
C LEU A 93 -18.62 -0.88 -3.80
N VAL A 94 -19.70 -1.67 -3.83
CA VAL A 94 -20.97 -1.27 -4.44
C VAL A 94 -21.71 -0.26 -3.55
N LEU A 95 -21.74 -0.49 -2.24
CA LEU A 95 -22.36 0.42 -1.28
C LEU A 95 -21.72 1.82 -1.30
N TYR A 96 -20.40 1.88 -1.51
CA TYR A 96 -19.62 3.12 -1.59
C TYR A 96 -19.20 3.45 -3.02
N TRP A 97 -20.00 3.04 -4.03
CA TRP A 97 -19.64 3.13 -5.44
C TRP A 97 -19.11 4.50 -5.90
N PRO A 98 -19.64 5.68 -5.46
CA PRO A 98 -19.10 6.96 -5.91
C PRO A 98 -17.67 7.21 -5.40
N ILE A 99 -17.38 6.75 -4.16
CA ILE A 99 -16.04 6.86 -3.57
C ILE A 99 -15.11 5.84 -4.24
N THR A 100 -15.60 4.62 -4.45
CA THR A 100 -14.88 3.56 -5.13
C THR A 100 -14.48 3.99 -6.54
N LEU A 101 -15.40 4.58 -7.31
CA LEU A 101 -15.12 5.06 -8.66
C LEU A 101 -14.02 6.14 -8.65
N LYS A 102 -14.10 7.13 -7.76
CA LYS A 102 -13.07 8.16 -7.63
C LYS A 102 -11.71 7.59 -7.24
N ALA A 103 -11.68 6.64 -6.30
CA ALA A 103 -10.45 5.98 -5.91
C ALA A 103 -9.86 5.17 -7.09
N LEU A 104 -10.69 4.43 -7.83
CA LEU A 104 -10.25 3.69 -9.01
C LEU A 104 -9.72 4.61 -10.11
N LEU A 105 -10.38 5.75 -10.36
CA LEU A 105 -9.89 6.76 -11.32
C LEU A 105 -8.51 7.29 -10.91
N ALA A 106 -8.33 7.65 -9.63
CA ALA A 106 -7.03 8.09 -9.15
C ALA A 106 -5.96 7.00 -9.28
N TYR A 107 -6.31 5.73 -8.98
CA TYR A 107 -5.38 4.60 -9.13
C TYR A 107 -5.16 4.16 -10.58
N SER A 108 -6.07 4.44 -11.51
CA SER A 108 -5.90 4.06 -12.94
C SER A 108 -4.75 4.80 -13.62
N HIS A 109 -4.35 5.94 -13.09
CA HIS A 109 -3.17 6.68 -13.55
C HIS A 109 -1.85 6.11 -13.02
N LEU A 110 -1.90 5.22 -12.02
CA LEU A 110 -0.72 4.63 -11.41
C LEU A 110 -0.28 3.39 -12.21
N ASP A 111 0.13 3.61 -13.47
CA ASP A 111 0.70 2.55 -14.29
C ASP A 111 2.23 2.51 -14.11
N ASN A 112 2.70 1.45 -13.50
CA ASN A 112 4.11 1.26 -13.19
C ASN A 112 4.81 0.22 -14.09
N LYS A 113 4.10 -0.31 -15.11
CA LYS A 113 4.60 -1.39 -15.96
C LYS A 113 5.85 -1.03 -16.75
N ASP A 114 5.93 0.24 -17.18
CA ASP A 114 7.10 0.75 -17.91
C ASP A 114 8.23 1.23 -16.99
N ILE A 115 8.02 1.24 -15.67
CA ILE A 115 8.94 1.82 -14.68
C ILE A 115 9.67 0.73 -13.92
N PHE A 116 8.95 -0.31 -13.52
CA PHE A 116 9.49 -1.42 -12.75
C PHE A 116 9.53 -2.68 -13.61
N ASP A 117 10.63 -3.41 -13.56
CA ASP A 117 10.82 -4.67 -14.29
C ASP A 117 10.32 -5.88 -13.49
N ASP A 118 10.32 -7.06 -14.11
CA ASP A 118 9.89 -8.33 -13.50
C ASP A 118 10.74 -8.77 -12.29
N LYS A 119 11.91 -8.14 -12.10
CA LYS A 119 12.80 -8.37 -10.95
C LYS A 119 12.58 -7.34 -9.84
N THR A 120 11.49 -6.59 -9.87
CA THR A 120 11.18 -5.57 -8.88
C THR A 120 10.04 -6.03 -7.97
N TYR A 121 10.25 -5.92 -6.66
CA TYR A 121 9.18 -5.96 -5.66
C TYR A 121 8.80 -4.54 -5.26
N ILE A 122 7.52 -4.26 -5.17
CA ILE A 122 7.01 -2.96 -4.72
C ILE A 122 6.49 -3.00 -3.29
N VAL A 123 6.74 -1.93 -2.56
CA VAL A 123 6.15 -1.67 -1.24
C VAL A 123 4.66 -1.44 -1.40
N SER A 124 3.80 -2.28 -0.80
CA SER A 124 2.36 -2.24 -1.08
C SER A 124 1.45 -2.87 -0.02
N PRO A 125 1.11 -2.20 1.06
CA PRO A 125 1.60 -0.94 1.63
C PRO A 125 2.66 -1.13 2.75
N VAL A 126 3.14 0.00 3.30
CA VAL A 126 3.82 0.05 4.60
C VAL A 126 3.10 1.02 5.53
N PHE A 127 2.80 0.62 6.77
CA PHE A 127 2.19 1.49 7.76
C PHE A 127 2.52 1.06 9.19
N VAL A 128 2.44 2.03 10.09
CA VAL A 128 2.69 1.89 11.53
C VAL A 128 1.53 2.55 12.26
N ALA A 129 1.12 1.98 13.38
CA ALA A 129 0.09 2.55 14.23
C ALA A 129 0.45 4.01 14.63
N GLU A 130 -0.56 4.88 14.67
CA GLU A 130 -0.37 6.33 14.84
C GLU A 130 0.45 6.66 16.09
N GLU A 131 0.14 6.01 17.21
CA GLU A 131 0.82 6.17 18.51
C GLU A 131 2.27 5.68 18.53
N HIS A 132 2.68 5.00 17.48
CA HIS A 132 4.04 4.45 17.33
C HIS A 132 4.83 5.08 16.18
N LYS A 133 4.27 6.06 15.48
CA LYS A 133 5.00 6.82 14.45
C LYS A 133 6.22 7.54 15.03
N GLY A 134 7.22 7.73 14.20
CA GLY A 134 8.47 8.39 14.60
C GLY A 134 9.45 7.53 15.41
N LYS A 135 9.06 6.30 15.83
CA LYS A 135 9.89 5.39 16.63
C LYS A 135 10.77 4.44 15.77
N GLY A 136 10.92 4.70 14.49
CA GLY A 136 11.77 3.92 13.59
C GLY A 136 11.20 2.58 13.10
N ILE A 137 9.99 2.18 13.52
CA ILE A 137 9.38 0.88 13.18
C ILE A 137 9.22 0.72 11.66
N GLY A 138 8.69 1.73 10.96
CA GLY A 138 8.56 1.70 9.50
C GLY A 138 9.91 1.57 8.79
N THR A 139 10.93 2.24 9.30
CA THR A 139 12.32 2.13 8.83
C THR A 139 12.86 0.71 9.01
N ALA A 140 12.66 0.11 10.18
CA ALA A 140 13.12 -1.25 10.47
C ALA A 140 12.42 -2.28 9.57
N LEU A 141 11.10 -2.16 9.39
CA LEU A 141 10.34 -3.03 8.50
C LEU A 141 10.82 -2.93 7.03
N LEU A 142 11.02 -1.70 6.54
CA LEU A 142 11.51 -1.47 5.17
C LEU A 142 12.92 -2.04 5.00
N LYS A 143 13.86 -1.74 5.87
CA LYS A 143 15.21 -2.29 5.81
C LYS A 143 15.20 -3.81 5.77
N ARG A 144 14.47 -4.46 6.68
CA ARG A 144 14.33 -5.92 6.72
C ARG A 144 13.77 -6.49 5.41
N GLY A 145 12.71 -5.90 4.85
CA GLY A 145 12.12 -6.34 3.59
C GLY A 145 13.06 -6.13 2.40
N MET A 146 13.76 -4.98 2.36
CA MET A 146 14.74 -4.66 1.34
C MET A 146 15.94 -5.62 1.37
N GLU A 147 16.52 -5.85 2.53
CA GLU A 147 17.65 -6.78 2.73
C GLU A 147 17.30 -8.20 2.28
N ASP A 148 16.13 -8.70 2.70
CA ASP A 148 15.66 -10.03 2.33
C ASP A 148 15.48 -10.20 0.82
N LEU A 149 14.91 -9.23 0.13
CA LEU A 149 14.66 -9.31 -1.30
C LEU A 149 15.92 -9.02 -2.13
N ARG A 150 16.75 -8.07 -1.71
CA ARG A 150 18.03 -7.78 -2.35
C ARG A 150 18.99 -8.96 -2.28
N SER A 151 19.02 -9.69 -1.17
CA SER A 151 19.84 -10.92 -1.07
C SER A 151 19.45 -11.99 -2.08
N LYS A 152 18.25 -11.90 -2.66
CA LYS A 152 17.71 -12.77 -3.72
C LYS A 152 17.84 -12.16 -5.13
N GLY A 153 18.47 -10.99 -5.25
CA GLY A 153 18.70 -10.30 -6.53
C GLY A 153 17.54 -9.48 -7.04
N TYR A 154 16.57 -9.12 -6.17
CA TYR A 154 15.44 -8.26 -6.53
C TYR A 154 15.73 -6.79 -6.24
N LYS A 155 15.19 -5.91 -7.08
CA LYS A 155 15.10 -4.47 -6.87
C LYS A 155 13.86 -4.15 -6.03
N ILE A 156 13.85 -2.99 -5.38
CA ILE A 156 12.72 -2.55 -4.57
C ILE A 156 12.18 -1.24 -5.11
N GLY A 157 10.93 -1.26 -5.54
CA GLY A 157 10.20 -0.08 -5.99
C GLY A 157 9.14 0.35 -4.98
N LEU A 158 8.69 1.58 -5.09
CA LEU A 158 7.51 2.10 -4.41
C LEU A 158 6.88 3.24 -5.18
N GLU A 159 5.63 3.50 -4.85
CA GLU A 159 4.89 4.68 -5.29
C GLU A 159 4.40 5.44 -4.07
N THR A 160 4.51 6.77 -4.10
CA THR A 160 3.94 7.62 -3.05
C THR A 160 3.29 8.86 -3.65
N GLN A 161 2.07 9.16 -3.19
CA GLN A 161 1.33 10.36 -3.56
C GLN A 161 1.50 11.49 -2.54
N ASN A 162 2.24 11.23 -1.47
CA ASN A 162 2.54 12.23 -0.47
C ASN A 162 3.99 12.71 -0.62
N PRO A 163 4.23 13.97 -1.08
CA PRO A 163 5.58 14.51 -1.25
C PRO A 163 6.39 14.53 0.05
N ALA A 164 5.73 14.62 1.20
CA ALA A 164 6.41 14.57 2.50
C ALA A 164 7.11 13.23 2.76
N ASN A 165 6.70 12.16 2.09
CA ASN A 165 7.32 10.84 2.24
C ASN A 165 8.58 10.67 1.38
N VAL A 166 8.80 11.49 0.35
CA VAL A 166 9.94 11.35 -0.58
C VAL A 166 11.25 11.37 0.18
N GLY A 167 11.49 12.41 0.98
CA GLY A 167 12.74 12.51 1.76
C GLY A 167 12.93 11.40 2.80
N PHE A 168 11.85 10.76 3.27
CA PHE A 168 11.94 9.58 4.13
C PHE A 168 12.46 8.38 3.35
N TYR A 169 11.96 8.15 2.14
CA TYR A 169 12.41 7.03 1.30
C TYR A 169 13.80 7.26 0.73
N GLU A 170 14.17 8.51 0.40
CA GLU A 170 15.54 8.85 -0.04
C GLU A 170 16.60 8.47 1.00
N LYS A 171 16.32 8.70 2.29
CA LYS A 171 17.20 8.28 3.40
C LYS A 171 17.35 6.75 3.51
N LEU A 172 16.46 5.98 2.90
CA LEU A 172 16.53 4.53 2.81
C LEU A 172 17.18 4.02 1.50
N GLY A 173 17.68 4.95 0.67
CA GLY A 173 18.37 4.64 -0.58
C GLY A 173 17.47 4.54 -1.80
N PHE A 174 16.21 4.96 -1.71
CA PHE A 174 15.36 5.11 -2.88
C PHE A 174 15.71 6.39 -3.64
N LYS A 175 15.58 6.35 -4.97
CA LYS A 175 15.70 7.50 -5.86
C LYS A 175 14.41 7.69 -6.61
N VAL A 176 13.97 8.93 -6.79
CA VAL A 176 12.85 9.26 -7.68
C VAL A 176 13.28 8.96 -9.11
N VAL A 177 12.60 8.01 -9.76
CA VAL A 177 12.84 7.65 -11.15
C VAL A 177 11.83 8.27 -12.11
N LYS A 178 10.64 8.61 -11.59
CA LYS A 178 9.61 9.33 -12.34
C LYS A 178 8.72 10.12 -11.36
N HIS A 179 8.27 11.30 -11.79
CA HIS A 179 7.29 12.11 -11.09
C HIS A 179 6.20 12.54 -12.08
N GLU A 180 4.95 12.36 -11.70
CA GLU A 180 3.78 12.75 -12.49
C GLU A 180 2.83 13.59 -11.63
N HIS A 181 2.22 14.59 -12.26
CA HIS A 181 1.18 15.42 -11.65
C HIS A 181 -0.16 15.22 -12.37
N TYR A 182 -1.13 14.67 -11.68
CA TYR A 182 -2.48 14.46 -12.19
C TYR A 182 -3.33 15.69 -11.89
N LYS A 183 -3.53 16.53 -12.92
CA LYS A 183 -4.18 17.86 -12.81
C LYS A 183 -5.62 17.79 -12.30
N LEU A 184 -6.39 16.77 -12.72
CA LEU A 184 -7.80 16.63 -12.36
C LEU A 184 -7.96 16.34 -10.87
N GLU A 185 -7.18 15.42 -10.34
CA GLU A 185 -7.19 14.98 -8.94
C GLU A 185 -6.37 15.90 -8.05
N LYS A 186 -5.46 16.69 -8.62
CA LYS A 186 -4.42 17.47 -7.93
C LYS A 186 -3.54 16.61 -7.05
N ILE A 187 -3.11 15.48 -7.60
CA ILE A 187 -2.28 14.49 -6.93
C ILE A 187 -0.95 14.37 -7.66
N ASP A 188 0.14 14.43 -6.90
CA ASP A 188 1.46 14.07 -7.36
C ASP A 188 1.69 12.57 -7.15
N ASN A 189 2.37 11.89 -8.06
CA ASN A 189 2.84 10.54 -7.90
C ASN A 189 4.34 10.43 -8.14
N TYR A 190 5.05 9.94 -7.14
CA TYR A 190 6.49 9.72 -7.19
C TYR A 190 6.74 8.22 -7.26
N TYR A 191 7.36 7.80 -8.37
CA TYR A 191 7.88 6.44 -8.51
C TYR A 191 9.32 6.44 -8.04
N MET A 192 9.64 5.56 -7.12
CA MET A 192 10.96 5.50 -6.51
C MET A 192 11.52 4.08 -6.58
N LEU A 193 12.81 3.97 -6.84
CA LEU A 193 13.53 2.70 -6.98
C LEU A 193 14.77 2.70 -6.07
N ALA A 194 15.03 1.56 -5.46
CA ALA A 194 16.23 1.25 -4.71
C ALA A 194 16.85 -0.06 -5.21
N GLU A 195 18.07 0.01 -5.68
CA GLU A 195 18.87 -1.12 -6.18
C GLU A 195 19.70 -1.76 -5.07
#